data_8fafca2d111e2a7d953f3d2f8c4ec8a2
#
_entry.id   8fafca2d111e2a7d953f3d2f8c4ec8a2
#
_cell.length_a   1.000
_cell.length_b   1.000
_cell.length_c   1.000
_cell.angle_alpha   90.00
_cell.angle_beta   90.00
_cell.angle_gamma   90.00
#
_symmetry.space_group_name_H-M   'P 1'
#
loop_
_entity.id
_entity.type
_entity.pdbx_description
1 polymer ?
#
loop_
_entity_poly.entity_id
_entity_poly.type
_entity_poly.pdbx_seq_one_letter_code
_entity_poly.pdbx_strand_id
1 'polypeptide(L)'
;YFGVLVGRARLRYHVKAPAVTGDENFERAYRVQMNTLEQLIIFLPALLIAGHYVPGVWVSALGVAYLVGRMLYGRAYVRDPASRGPGFIMAMVANVLLLLTGLLAILF
;
A
#
# COMPACT_ATOMS: atom_id res chain seq x y z
N TYR A 1 -4.53 9.52 -0.69
CA TYR A 1 -4.67 9.75 0.74
C TYR A 1 -3.33 9.91 1.45
N PHE A 2 -2.39 9.00 1.24
CA PHE A 2 -1.07 9.11 1.86
C PHE A 2 -0.30 10.34 1.38
N GLY A 3 -0.48 10.74 0.13
CA GLY A 3 0.11 11.98 -0.38
C GLY A 3 -0.40 13.21 0.37
N VAL A 4 -1.69 13.24 0.69
CA VAL A 4 -2.26 14.32 1.50
C VAL A 4 -1.66 14.34 2.90
N LEU A 5 -1.46 13.17 3.50
CA LEU A 5 -0.83 13.07 4.81
C LEU A 5 0.61 13.59 4.80
N VAL A 6 1.36 13.29 3.74
CA VAL A 6 2.74 13.81 3.58
C VAL A 6 2.72 15.33 3.48
N GLY A 7 1.81 15.90 2.68
CA GLY A 7 1.66 17.35 2.56
C GLY A 7 1.34 18.01 3.90
N ARG A 8 0.43 17.43 4.65
CA ARG A 8 0.10 17.92 6.01
C ARG A 8 1.29 17.83 6.95
N ALA A 9 2.05 16.73 6.89
CA ALA A 9 3.23 16.55 7.71
C ALA A 9 4.31 17.58 7.39
N ARG A 10 4.48 17.96 6.12
CA ARG A 10 5.42 19.02 5.74
C ARG A 10 5.09 20.34 6.42
N LEU A 11 3.81 20.70 6.43
CA LEU A 11 3.36 21.92 7.07
C LEU A 11 3.52 21.85 8.59
N ARG A 12 3.14 20.73 9.19
CA ARG A 12 3.15 20.55 10.64
C ARG A 12 4.58 20.52 11.21
N TYR A 13 5.50 19.86 10.52
CA TYR A 13 6.88 19.63 11.01
C TYR A 13 7.91 20.50 10.31
N HIS A 14 7.46 21.47 9.51
CA HIS A 14 8.31 22.48 8.85
C HIS A 14 9.39 21.87 7.93
N VAL A 15 9.04 20.85 7.17
CA VAL A 15 9.92 20.24 6.17
C VAL A 15 9.58 20.79 4.79
N LYS A 16 10.44 21.65 4.25
CA LYS A 16 10.22 22.24 2.92
C LYS A 16 10.55 21.24 1.82
N ALA A 17 9.69 21.19 0.77
CA ALA A 17 10.02 20.44 -0.43
C ALA A 17 11.27 21.02 -1.09
N PRO A 18 12.13 20.22 -1.73
CA PRO A 18 12.00 18.78 -2.00
C PRO A 18 12.60 17.90 -0.89
N ALA A 19 12.92 18.42 0.28
CA ALA A 19 13.54 17.63 1.35
C ALA A 19 12.64 16.48 1.77
N VAL A 20 13.25 15.31 2.02
CA VAL A 20 12.54 14.10 2.47
C VAL A 20 13.02 13.64 3.84
N THR A 21 13.88 14.44 4.47
CA THR A 21 14.40 14.23 5.82
C THR A 21 14.23 15.51 6.62
N GLY A 22 14.36 15.43 7.93
CA GLY A 22 14.36 16.60 8.81
C GLY A 22 13.48 16.45 10.04
N ASP A 23 12.48 15.55 10.00
CA ASP A 23 11.62 15.26 11.14
C ASP A 23 11.17 13.82 11.08
N GLU A 24 11.27 13.09 12.20
CA GLU A 24 10.96 11.66 12.24
C GLU A 24 9.50 11.38 11.87
N ASN A 25 8.55 12.18 12.35
CA ASN A 25 7.14 11.97 12.05
C ASN A 25 6.83 12.24 10.58
N PHE A 26 7.46 13.25 9.99
CA PHE A 26 7.36 13.51 8.56
C PHE A 26 7.92 12.35 7.77
N GLU A 27 9.09 11.86 8.14
CA GLU A 27 9.75 10.76 7.43
C GLU A 27 8.92 9.48 7.46
N ARG A 28 8.22 9.21 8.57
CA ARG A 28 7.30 8.07 8.66
C ARG A 28 6.16 8.19 7.66
N ALA A 29 5.51 9.34 7.58
CA ALA A 29 4.43 9.57 6.62
C ALA A 29 4.94 9.45 5.18
N TYR A 30 6.10 10.00 4.89
CA TYR A 30 6.73 9.92 3.57
C TYR A 30 7.04 8.46 3.20
N ARG A 31 7.57 7.68 4.11
CA ARG A 31 7.87 6.26 3.89
C ARG A 31 6.63 5.44 3.58
N VAL A 32 5.53 5.70 4.27
CA VAL A 32 4.25 5.02 4.00
C VAL A 32 3.80 5.30 2.57
N GLN A 33 3.86 6.56 2.13
CA GLN A 33 3.51 6.93 0.77
C GLN A 33 4.39 6.24 -0.25
N MET A 34 5.71 6.28 -0.09
CA MET A 34 6.65 5.71 -1.05
C MET A 34 6.55 4.20 -1.11
N ASN A 35 6.42 3.54 0.03
CA ASN A 35 6.25 2.09 0.05
C ASN A 35 4.94 1.66 -0.63
N THR A 36 3.87 2.41 -0.43
CA THR A 36 2.59 2.15 -1.10
C THR A 36 2.71 2.36 -2.60
N LEU A 37 3.39 3.41 -3.04
CA LEU A 37 3.63 3.65 -4.45
C LEU A 37 4.41 2.50 -5.10
N GLU A 38 5.45 2.01 -4.43
CA GLU A 38 6.23 0.86 -4.90
C GLU A 38 5.34 -0.38 -5.05
N GLN A 39 4.47 -0.64 -4.08
CA GLN A 39 3.56 -1.79 -4.13
C GLN A 39 2.48 -1.66 -5.19
N LEU A 40 2.03 -0.45 -5.51
CA LEU A 40 1.05 -0.22 -6.56
C LEU A 40 1.56 -0.66 -7.93
N ILE A 41 2.86 -0.65 -8.17
CA ILE A 41 3.47 -1.14 -9.40
C ILE A 41 3.13 -2.62 -9.62
N ILE A 42 3.00 -3.38 -8.54
CA ILE A 42 2.61 -4.79 -8.57
C ILE A 42 1.09 -4.93 -8.48
N PHE A 43 0.47 -4.21 -7.57
CA PHE A 43 -0.96 -4.35 -7.25
C PHE A 43 -1.87 -4.02 -8.43
N LEU A 44 -1.65 -2.89 -9.09
CA LEU A 44 -2.53 -2.45 -10.17
C LEU A 44 -2.49 -3.39 -11.37
N PRO A 45 -1.32 -3.80 -11.91
CA PRO A 45 -1.30 -4.80 -12.98
C PRO A 45 -1.89 -6.13 -12.55
N ALA A 46 -1.58 -6.60 -11.34
CA ALA A 46 -2.11 -7.87 -10.81
C ALA A 46 -3.63 -7.83 -10.70
N LEU A 47 -4.18 -6.74 -10.19
CA LEU A 47 -5.63 -6.54 -10.06
C LEU A 47 -6.32 -6.55 -11.42
N LEU A 48 -5.77 -5.84 -12.40
CA LEU A 48 -6.35 -5.75 -13.73
C LEU A 48 -6.32 -7.10 -14.45
N ILE A 49 -5.19 -7.82 -14.38
CA ILE A 49 -5.05 -9.13 -15.01
C ILE A 49 -6.00 -10.13 -14.34
N ALA A 50 -5.98 -10.23 -13.03
CA ALA A 50 -6.86 -11.15 -12.31
C ALA A 50 -8.34 -10.82 -12.55
N GLY A 51 -8.69 -9.54 -12.56
CA GLY A 51 -10.07 -9.10 -12.81
C GLY A 51 -10.55 -9.38 -14.21
N HIS A 52 -9.65 -9.48 -15.19
CA HIS A 52 -10.01 -9.82 -16.56
C HIS A 52 -10.40 -11.31 -16.73
N TYR A 53 -9.73 -12.21 -15.99
CA TYR A 53 -9.89 -13.65 -16.17
C TYR A 53 -10.75 -14.34 -15.12
N VAL A 54 -11.00 -13.72 -13.97
CA VAL A 54 -11.64 -14.37 -12.82
C VAL A 54 -12.86 -13.57 -12.36
N PRO A 55 -13.92 -14.23 -11.83
CA PRO A 55 -15.11 -13.54 -11.35
C PRO A 55 -14.80 -12.44 -10.34
N GLY A 56 -15.53 -11.33 -10.46
CA GLY A 56 -15.25 -10.11 -9.73
C GLY A 56 -15.30 -10.21 -8.21
N VAL A 57 -16.08 -11.15 -7.66
CA VAL A 57 -16.21 -11.30 -6.19
C VAL A 57 -14.85 -11.64 -5.55
N TRP A 58 -14.14 -12.61 -6.11
CA TRP A 58 -12.83 -13.02 -5.59
C TRP A 58 -11.81 -11.89 -5.69
N VAL A 59 -11.70 -11.30 -6.87
CA VAL A 59 -10.75 -10.21 -7.13
C VAL A 59 -11.08 -8.98 -6.31
N SER A 60 -12.37 -8.63 -6.19
CA SER A 60 -12.80 -7.49 -5.37
C SER A 60 -12.48 -7.71 -3.89
N ALA A 61 -12.67 -8.92 -3.37
CA ALA A 61 -12.34 -9.23 -1.99
C ALA A 61 -10.85 -9.06 -1.73
N LEU A 62 -9.99 -9.53 -2.63
CA LEU A 62 -8.54 -9.36 -2.51
C LEU A 62 -8.12 -7.90 -2.64
N GLY A 63 -8.75 -7.14 -3.52
CA GLY A 63 -8.50 -5.71 -3.65
C GLY A 63 -8.85 -4.95 -2.39
N VAL A 64 -10.00 -5.24 -1.80
CA VAL A 64 -10.41 -4.63 -0.53
C VAL A 64 -9.45 -5.03 0.60
N ALA A 65 -9.04 -6.30 0.66
CA ALA A 65 -8.07 -6.76 1.65
C ALA A 65 -6.74 -6.00 1.53
N TYR A 66 -6.28 -5.76 0.30
CA TYR A 66 -5.08 -4.95 0.07
C TYR A 66 -5.25 -3.53 0.60
N LEU A 67 -6.36 -2.88 0.26
CA LEU A 67 -6.61 -1.50 0.69
C LEU A 67 -6.68 -1.39 2.22
N VAL A 68 -7.39 -2.32 2.87
CA VAL A 68 -7.49 -2.36 4.33
C VAL A 68 -6.12 -2.60 4.94
N GLY A 69 -5.35 -3.54 4.38
CA GLY A 69 -3.98 -3.80 4.83
C GLY A 69 -3.08 -2.57 4.73
N ARG A 70 -3.18 -1.80 3.65
CA ARG A 70 -2.40 -0.55 3.49
C ARG A 70 -2.82 0.51 4.49
N MET A 71 -4.12 0.63 4.77
CA MET A 71 -4.58 1.59 5.78
C MET A 71 -4.08 1.22 7.17
N LEU A 72 -4.13 -0.05 7.53
CA LEU A 72 -3.59 -0.55 8.80
C LEU A 72 -2.06 -0.35 8.87
N TYR A 73 -1.36 -0.67 7.78
CA TYR A 73 0.08 -0.44 7.68
C TYR A 73 0.42 1.05 7.90
N GLY A 74 -0.29 1.93 7.21
CA GLY A 74 -0.02 3.37 7.30
C GLY A 74 -0.23 3.91 8.71
N ARG A 75 -1.35 3.54 9.34
CA ARG A 75 -1.65 3.98 10.72
C ARG A 75 -0.63 3.45 11.71
N ALA A 76 -0.30 2.16 11.60
CA ALA A 76 0.66 1.54 12.50
C ALA A 76 2.06 2.11 12.33
N TYR A 77 2.50 2.30 11.09
CA TYR A 77 3.84 2.80 10.79
C TYR A 77 4.05 4.23 11.33
N VAL A 78 3.07 5.10 11.13
CA VAL A 78 3.18 6.49 11.60
C VAL A 78 3.20 6.57 13.13
N ARG A 79 2.44 5.70 13.79
CA ARG A 79 2.41 5.64 15.26
C ARG A 79 3.67 5.00 15.82
N ASP A 80 4.03 3.84 15.30
CA ASP A 80 5.17 3.03 15.74
C ASP A 80 5.58 2.09 14.59
N PRO A 81 6.70 2.36 13.90
CA PRO A 81 7.12 1.53 12.78
C PRO A 81 7.25 0.04 13.11
N ALA A 82 7.50 -0.31 14.37
CA ALA A 82 7.59 -1.71 14.77
C ALA A 82 6.25 -2.45 14.69
N SER A 83 5.12 -1.72 14.71
CA SER A 83 3.76 -2.31 14.65
C SER A 83 3.22 -2.46 13.23
N ARG A 84 4.04 -2.21 12.20
CA ARG A 84 3.60 -2.25 10.79
C ARG A 84 3.30 -3.65 10.26
N GLY A 85 3.80 -4.69 10.94
CA GLY A 85 3.78 -6.07 10.44
C GLY A 85 2.42 -6.58 10.01
N PRO A 86 1.37 -6.54 10.85
CA PRO A 86 0.06 -7.09 10.47
C PRO A 86 -0.54 -6.48 9.21
N GLY A 87 -0.52 -5.15 9.09
CA GLY A 87 -1.03 -4.47 7.91
C GLY A 87 -0.20 -4.76 6.67
N PHE A 88 1.12 -4.80 6.81
CA PHE A 88 2.04 -5.14 5.71
C PHE A 88 1.77 -6.56 5.22
N ILE A 89 1.66 -7.52 6.13
CA ILE A 89 1.42 -8.93 5.76
C ILE A 89 0.07 -9.06 5.06
N MET A 90 -0.97 -8.42 5.56
CA MET A 90 -2.30 -8.47 4.94
C MET A 90 -2.26 -7.96 3.50
N ALA A 91 -1.62 -6.83 3.26
CA ALA A 91 -1.49 -6.27 1.91
C ALA A 91 -0.61 -7.14 1.02
N MET A 92 0.48 -7.68 1.55
CA MET A 92 1.39 -8.56 0.82
C MET A 92 0.70 -9.86 0.40
N VAL A 93 -0.03 -10.50 1.31
CA VAL A 93 -0.78 -11.73 1.01
C VAL A 93 -1.82 -11.45 -0.07
N ALA A 94 -2.56 -10.36 0.02
CA ALA A 94 -3.53 -9.99 -1.01
C ALA A 94 -2.86 -9.81 -2.38
N ASN A 95 -1.71 -9.15 -2.44
CA ASN A 95 -0.94 -8.96 -3.66
C ASN A 95 -0.47 -10.29 -4.26
N VAL A 96 0.10 -11.17 -3.43
CA VAL A 96 0.56 -12.49 -3.88
C VAL A 96 -0.60 -13.31 -4.42
N LEU A 97 -1.74 -13.31 -3.74
CA LEU A 97 -2.92 -14.04 -4.19
C LEU A 97 -3.46 -13.50 -5.50
N LEU A 98 -3.44 -12.18 -5.70
CA LEU A 98 -3.83 -11.57 -6.98
C LEU A 98 -2.88 -11.99 -8.12
N LEU A 99 -1.58 -11.97 -7.87
CA LEU A 99 -0.58 -12.42 -8.85
C LEU A 99 -0.79 -13.88 -9.23
N LEU A 100 -0.97 -14.75 -8.23
CA LEU A 100 -1.20 -16.18 -8.48
C LEU A 100 -2.51 -16.41 -9.21
N THR A 101 -3.58 -15.70 -8.84
CA THR A 101 -4.87 -15.79 -9.50
C THR A 101 -4.76 -15.45 -10.99
N GLY A 102 -4.10 -14.32 -11.30
CA GLY A 102 -3.90 -13.91 -12.68
C GLY A 102 -3.02 -14.87 -13.46
N LEU A 103 -1.93 -15.33 -12.86
CA LEU A 103 -1.00 -16.25 -13.50
C LEU A 103 -1.66 -17.59 -13.82
N LEU A 104 -2.37 -18.18 -12.84
CA LEU A 104 -3.06 -19.45 -13.05
C LEU A 104 -4.18 -19.32 -14.08
N ALA A 105 -4.91 -18.22 -14.10
CA ALA A 105 -5.97 -17.97 -15.09
C ALA A 105 -5.42 -17.86 -16.51
N ILE A 106 -4.22 -17.31 -16.69
CA ILE A 106 -3.57 -17.21 -18.00
C ILE A 106 -3.10 -18.58 -18.46
N LEU A 107 -2.53 -19.39 -17.55
CA LEU A 107 -1.95 -20.69 -17.89
C LEU A 107 -3.01 -21.79 -18.05
N PHE A 108 -4.09 -21.70 -17.37
CA PHE A 108 -5.17 -22.70 -17.35
C PHE A 108 -6.51 -22.09 -17.70
#